data_84642b9698088d5a7f7cd0ca57afe577
#
_entry.id   84642b9698088d5a7f7cd0ca57afe577
#
_cell.length_a   1.000
_cell.length_b   1.000
_cell.length_c   1.000
_cell.angle_alpha   90.00
_cell.angle_beta   90.00
_cell.angle_gamma   90.00
#
_symmetry.space_group_name_H-M   'P 1'
#
loop_
_entity.id
_entity.type
_entity.pdbx_description
1 polymer ?
#
loop_
_entity_poly.entity_id
_entity_poly.type
_entity_poly.pdbx_seq_one_letter_code
_entity_poly.pdbx_strand_id
1 'polypeptide(L)'
;MTAQTLHPRVQIVWALRAVLLSALITAPFVGGVYFEYLPRLAPVAVGAVALTLTVGHALLRYRRWSYEIREDAIHLDRGVITQVRTTVPLVRIQHVDSRRGPIERAVGLASCVVYTAGSRGADVRIPGLTPDGASDLREELKRLAIRADGEDAV
;
A
#
# COMPACT_ATOMS: atom_id res chain seq x y z
N MET A 1 5.98 9.18 -20.46
CA MET A 1 5.79 9.40 -19.02
C MET A 1 6.32 8.18 -18.28
N THR A 2 7.00 8.34 -17.16
CA THR A 2 7.74 7.24 -16.50
C THR A 2 6.92 6.68 -15.35
N ALA A 3 6.78 5.36 -15.29
CA ALA A 3 6.18 4.68 -14.14
C ALA A 3 6.99 5.01 -12.87
N GLN A 4 6.30 5.46 -11.84
CA GLN A 4 6.91 5.82 -10.56
C GLN A 4 6.79 4.64 -9.59
N THR A 5 7.84 4.45 -8.80
CA THR A 5 7.91 3.41 -7.78
C THR A 5 7.81 4.03 -6.39
N LEU A 6 7.46 3.22 -5.41
CA LEU A 6 7.36 3.65 -4.01
C LEU A 6 8.74 3.92 -3.41
N HIS A 7 8.79 4.81 -2.41
CA HIS A 7 10.02 5.07 -1.67
C HIS A 7 10.51 3.80 -0.94
N PRO A 8 11.81 3.45 -0.97
CA PRO A 8 12.33 2.21 -0.37
C PRO A 8 11.96 2.00 1.11
N ARG A 9 11.82 3.06 1.89
CA ARG A 9 11.43 2.97 3.31
C ARG A 9 10.06 2.33 3.54
N VAL A 10 9.19 2.25 2.54
CA VAL A 10 7.89 1.56 2.68
C VAL A 10 8.06 0.07 2.99
N GLN A 11 9.19 -0.52 2.57
CA GLN A 11 9.55 -1.89 2.91
C GLN A 11 9.64 -2.09 4.42
N ILE A 12 10.12 -1.09 5.18
CA ILE A 12 10.21 -1.14 6.65
C ILE A 12 8.80 -1.26 7.26
N VAL A 13 7.85 -0.47 6.76
CA VAL A 13 6.45 -0.52 7.22
C VAL A 13 5.83 -1.87 6.93
N TRP A 14 6.09 -2.42 5.75
CA TRP A 14 5.53 -3.72 5.36
C TRP A 14 6.25 -4.89 6.05
N ALA A 15 7.56 -4.80 6.27
CA ALA A 15 8.30 -5.78 7.06
C ALA A 15 7.83 -5.81 8.52
N LEU A 16 7.62 -4.64 9.14
CA LEU A 16 7.07 -4.57 10.50
C LEU A 16 5.69 -5.24 10.59
N ARG A 17 4.83 -4.99 9.62
CA ARG A 17 3.52 -5.68 9.53
C ARG A 17 3.67 -7.18 9.34
N ALA A 18 4.63 -7.61 8.52
CA ALA A 18 4.93 -9.04 8.31
C ALA A 18 5.38 -9.72 9.60
N VAL A 19 6.26 -9.08 10.38
CA VAL A 19 6.69 -9.57 11.70
C VAL A 19 5.51 -9.66 12.67
N LEU A 20 4.67 -8.64 12.76
CA LEU A 20 3.48 -8.64 13.61
C LEU A 20 2.50 -9.75 13.22
N LEU A 21 2.27 -9.95 11.93
CA LEU A 21 1.40 -11.02 11.43
C LEU A 21 1.99 -12.41 11.74
N SER A 22 3.30 -12.62 11.55
CA SER A 22 3.94 -13.89 11.87
C SER A 22 3.90 -14.16 13.38
N ALA A 23 4.09 -13.16 14.22
CA ALA A 23 3.94 -13.28 15.66
C ALA A 23 2.51 -13.69 16.08
N LEU A 24 1.50 -13.06 15.45
CA LEU A 24 0.10 -13.39 15.69
C LEU A 24 -0.24 -14.84 15.27
N ILE A 25 0.30 -15.30 14.14
CA ILE A 25 0.13 -16.69 13.68
C ILE A 25 0.83 -17.67 14.63
N THR A 26 2.00 -17.31 15.17
CA THR A 26 2.80 -18.19 16.03
C THR A 26 2.25 -18.27 17.46
N ALA A 27 1.61 -17.22 17.95
CA ALA A 27 1.14 -17.12 19.34
C ALA A 27 0.30 -18.32 19.83
N PRO A 28 -0.71 -18.84 19.08
CA PRO A 28 -1.48 -20.01 19.53
C PRO A 28 -0.64 -21.29 19.64
N PHE A 29 0.42 -21.44 18.83
CA PHE A 29 1.31 -22.59 18.92
C PHE A 29 2.20 -22.55 20.17
N VAL A 30 2.59 -21.36 20.61
CA VAL A 30 3.27 -21.17 21.91
C VAL A 30 2.35 -21.59 23.06
N GLY A 31 1.07 -21.20 23.00
CA GLY A 31 0.06 -21.65 23.96
C GLY A 31 -0.12 -23.17 23.95
N GLY A 32 -0.15 -23.79 22.77
CA GLY A 32 -0.27 -25.25 22.61
C GLY A 32 0.92 -26.00 23.24
N VAL A 33 2.12 -25.45 23.19
CA VAL A 33 3.30 -26.01 23.91
C VAL A 33 3.16 -25.83 25.41
N TYR A 34 2.69 -24.66 25.86
CA TYR A 34 2.49 -24.38 27.29
C TYR A 34 1.49 -25.34 27.95
N PHE A 35 0.45 -25.73 27.24
CA PHE A 35 -0.55 -26.71 27.69
C PHE A 35 -0.19 -28.16 27.31
N GLU A 36 1.05 -28.42 26.88
CA GLU A 36 1.58 -29.75 26.53
C GLU A 36 0.86 -30.46 25.34
N TYR A 37 0.05 -29.74 24.56
CA TYR A 37 -0.60 -30.29 23.36
C TYR A 37 0.31 -30.39 22.12
N LEU A 38 1.42 -29.63 22.10
CA LEU A 38 2.31 -29.54 20.94
C LEU A 38 3.79 -29.74 21.36
N PRO A 39 4.62 -30.28 20.46
CA PRO A 39 6.05 -30.38 20.70
C PRO A 39 6.71 -28.99 20.77
N ARG A 40 7.75 -28.85 21.58
CA ARG A 40 8.44 -27.58 21.86
C ARG A 40 8.97 -26.87 20.58
N LEU A 41 9.24 -27.62 19.52
CA LEU A 41 9.75 -27.08 18.25
C LEU A 41 8.63 -26.53 17.34
N ALA A 42 7.37 -26.83 17.61
CA ALA A 42 6.25 -26.42 16.75
C ALA A 42 6.16 -24.89 16.56
N PRO A 43 6.22 -24.04 17.60
CA PRO A 43 6.18 -22.59 17.42
C PRO A 43 7.38 -22.06 16.60
N VAL A 44 8.56 -22.65 16.78
CA VAL A 44 9.77 -22.24 16.05
C VAL A 44 9.61 -22.54 14.55
N ALA A 45 9.15 -23.74 14.22
CA ALA A 45 8.92 -24.13 12.81
C ALA A 45 7.84 -23.28 12.16
N VAL A 46 6.69 -23.10 12.84
CA VAL A 46 5.57 -22.27 12.33
C VAL A 46 5.99 -20.81 12.19
N GLY A 47 6.70 -20.27 13.20
CA GLY A 47 7.18 -18.89 13.16
C GLY A 47 8.18 -18.64 12.05
N ALA A 48 9.12 -19.55 11.81
CA ALA A 48 10.08 -19.44 10.71
C ALA A 48 9.39 -19.46 9.34
N VAL A 49 8.44 -20.38 9.12
CA VAL A 49 7.67 -20.46 7.89
C VAL A 49 6.80 -19.20 7.70
N ALA A 50 6.06 -18.79 8.72
CA ALA A 50 5.20 -17.61 8.67
C ALA A 50 6.01 -16.34 8.37
N LEU A 51 7.15 -16.16 9.02
CA LEU A 51 8.04 -15.02 8.82
C LEU A 51 8.60 -15.00 7.39
N THR A 52 9.08 -16.14 6.90
CA THR A 52 9.62 -16.25 5.54
C THR A 52 8.55 -15.91 4.49
N LEU A 53 7.34 -16.44 4.64
CA LEU A 53 6.25 -16.20 3.70
C LEU A 53 5.76 -14.74 3.74
N THR A 54 5.59 -14.17 4.93
CA THR A 54 5.08 -12.80 5.09
C THR A 54 6.10 -11.76 4.65
N VAL A 55 7.39 -11.94 4.95
CA VAL A 55 8.47 -11.06 4.48
C VAL A 55 8.66 -11.21 2.98
N GLY A 56 8.71 -12.44 2.46
CA GLY A 56 8.79 -12.69 1.02
C GLY A 56 7.64 -12.03 0.25
N HIS A 57 6.42 -12.14 0.75
CA HIS A 57 5.26 -11.45 0.19
C HIS A 57 5.43 -9.92 0.22
N ALA A 58 5.90 -9.35 1.33
CA ALA A 58 6.13 -7.90 1.45
C ALA A 58 7.16 -7.38 0.43
N LEU A 59 8.26 -8.12 0.23
CA LEU A 59 9.29 -7.77 -0.76
C LEU A 59 8.77 -7.88 -2.20
N LEU A 60 8.04 -8.94 -2.53
CA LEU A 60 7.42 -9.11 -3.84
C LEU A 60 6.38 -8.02 -4.11
N ARG A 61 5.60 -7.64 -3.11
CA ARG A 61 4.64 -6.56 -3.18
C ARG A 61 5.32 -5.24 -3.52
N TYR A 62 6.46 -4.92 -2.89
CA TYR A 62 7.22 -3.73 -3.18
C TYR A 62 7.69 -3.70 -4.65
N ARG A 63 8.22 -4.81 -5.15
CA ARG A 63 8.74 -4.91 -6.52
C ARG A 63 7.67 -4.80 -7.60
N ARG A 64 6.44 -5.21 -7.28
CA ARG A 64 5.30 -5.22 -8.22
C ARG A 64 4.36 -4.04 -8.10
N TRP A 65 4.69 -3.09 -7.23
CA TRP A 65 3.87 -1.92 -7.04
C TRP A 65 4.42 -0.75 -7.83
N SER A 66 3.61 -0.19 -8.74
CA SER A 66 3.95 1.01 -9.52
C SER A 66 2.71 1.83 -9.81
N TYR A 67 2.88 3.11 -10.09
CA TYR A 67 1.83 3.99 -10.56
C TYR A 67 2.35 4.91 -11.66
N GLU A 68 1.47 5.32 -12.54
CA GLU A 68 1.74 6.24 -13.63
C GLU A 68 0.59 7.24 -13.73
N ILE A 69 0.94 8.53 -13.81
CA ILE A 69 0.00 9.61 -14.01
C ILE A 69 0.05 9.98 -15.49
N ARG A 70 -1.09 9.92 -16.16
CA ARG A 70 -1.29 10.38 -17.54
C ARG A 70 -2.21 11.59 -17.57
N GLU A 71 -2.36 12.17 -18.74
CA GLU A 71 -3.18 13.37 -18.93
C GLU A 71 -4.67 13.14 -18.67
N ASP A 72 -5.14 11.91 -18.87
CA ASP A 72 -6.54 11.49 -18.74
C ASP A 72 -6.83 10.65 -17.48
N ALA A 73 -5.84 9.93 -16.95
CA ALA A 73 -6.07 8.97 -15.89
C ALA A 73 -4.81 8.66 -15.05
N ILE A 74 -5.04 8.15 -13.85
CA ILE A 74 -4.01 7.52 -13.02
C ILE A 74 -4.08 6.00 -13.23
N HIS A 75 -2.97 5.40 -13.59
CA HIS A 75 -2.82 3.95 -13.70
C HIS A 75 -2.04 3.42 -12.51
N LEU A 76 -2.55 2.36 -11.88
CA LEU A 76 -1.89 1.68 -10.76
C LEU A 76 -1.80 0.19 -11.07
N ASP A 77 -0.59 -0.34 -10.96
CA ASP A 77 -0.32 -1.76 -10.98
C ASP A 77 0.09 -2.22 -9.59
N ARG A 78 -0.62 -3.24 -9.05
CA ARG A 78 -0.38 -3.75 -7.71
C ARG A 78 -0.76 -5.23 -7.60
N GLY A 79 -0.24 -5.89 -6.56
CA GLY A 79 -0.56 -7.27 -6.20
C GLY A 79 0.56 -8.25 -6.47
N VAL A 80 0.60 -9.32 -5.69
CA VAL A 80 1.61 -10.38 -5.75
C VAL A 80 1.01 -11.65 -6.35
N ILE A 81 -0.05 -12.14 -5.73
CA ILE A 81 -0.75 -13.36 -6.15
C ILE A 81 -1.76 -13.01 -7.25
N THR A 82 -2.58 -11.99 -7.00
CA THR A 82 -3.51 -11.46 -7.99
C THR A 82 -3.00 -10.09 -8.45
N GLN A 83 -2.70 -9.95 -9.73
CA GLN A 83 -2.35 -8.66 -10.30
C GLN A 83 -3.62 -7.82 -10.48
N VAL A 84 -3.63 -6.62 -9.90
CA VAL A 84 -4.74 -5.67 -10.02
C VAL A 84 -4.23 -4.43 -10.72
N ARG A 85 -4.82 -4.15 -11.89
CA ARG A 85 -4.62 -2.90 -12.62
C ARG A 85 -5.82 -2.02 -12.41
N THR A 86 -5.58 -0.83 -11.85
CA THR A 86 -6.64 0.14 -11.59
C THR A 86 -6.38 1.37 -12.43
N THR A 87 -7.37 1.80 -13.20
CA THR A 87 -7.35 3.05 -13.94
C THR A 87 -8.38 3.99 -13.33
N VAL A 88 -7.95 5.16 -12.90
CA VAL A 88 -8.80 6.20 -12.31
C VAL A 88 -8.84 7.39 -13.26
N PRO A 89 -9.93 7.63 -14.00
CA PRO A 89 -10.09 8.83 -14.82
C PRO A 89 -10.05 10.09 -13.96
N LEU A 90 -9.33 11.11 -14.40
CA LEU A 90 -9.14 12.35 -13.62
C LEU A 90 -10.46 13.10 -13.38
N VAL A 91 -11.39 13.06 -14.33
CA VAL A 91 -12.74 13.64 -14.21
C VAL A 91 -13.60 13.01 -13.11
N ARG A 92 -13.22 11.82 -12.60
CA ARG A 92 -13.92 11.15 -11.50
C ARG A 92 -13.33 11.46 -10.14
N ILE A 93 -12.24 12.19 -10.05
CA ILE A 93 -11.60 12.57 -8.78
C ILE A 93 -12.45 13.62 -8.09
N GLN A 94 -12.95 13.31 -6.91
CA GLN A 94 -13.70 14.24 -6.05
C GLN A 94 -12.79 15.06 -5.15
N HIS A 95 -11.89 14.39 -4.45
CA HIS A 95 -10.85 15.05 -3.66
C HIS A 95 -9.64 14.14 -3.45
N VAL A 96 -8.53 14.73 -3.06
CA VAL A 96 -7.26 14.05 -2.82
C VAL A 96 -6.71 14.47 -1.48
N ASP A 97 -6.40 13.49 -0.61
CA ASP A 97 -5.83 13.69 0.71
C ASP A 97 -4.40 13.19 0.80
N SER A 98 -3.57 13.91 1.52
CA SER A 98 -2.29 13.39 2.03
C SER A 98 -2.48 12.89 3.46
N ARG A 99 -2.14 11.62 3.72
CA ARG A 99 -2.30 10.98 5.03
C ARG A 99 -0.97 10.46 5.57
N ARG A 100 -0.82 10.55 6.89
CA ARG A 100 0.34 10.02 7.61
C ARG A 100 -0.11 9.30 8.86
N GLY A 101 -0.08 7.97 8.82
CA GLY A 101 -0.32 7.14 10.01
C GLY A 101 0.85 7.20 11.01
N PRO A 102 0.68 6.68 12.25
CA PRO A 102 1.73 6.70 13.27
C PRO A 102 3.04 6.07 12.80
N ILE A 103 2.99 4.89 12.16
CA ILE A 103 4.16 4.18 11.63
C ILE A 103 4.78 4.96 10.46
N GLU A 104 3.95 5.49 9.54
CA GLU A 104 4.43 6.30 8.43
C GLU A 104 5.16 7.56 8.93
N ARG A 105 4.64 8.21 9.99
CA ARG A 105 5.32 9.34 10.63
C ARG A 105 6.68 8.96 11.21
N ALA A 106 6.76 7.82 11.89
CA ALA A 106 8.00 7.35 12.50
C ALA A 106 9.11 7.09 11.47
N VAL A 107 8.75 6.62 10.25
CA VAL A 107 9.71 6.34 9.17
C VAL A 107 9.83 7.47 8.14
N GLY A 108 9.20 8.62 8.37
CA GLY A 108 9.23 9.78 7.47
C GLY A 108 8.48 9.55 6.16
N LEU A 109 7.40 8.78 6.17
CA LEU A 109 6.57 8.51 4.99
C LEU A 109 5.18 9.13 5.12
N ALA A 110 4.52 9.20 3.98
CA ALA A 110 3.13 9.59 3.79
C ALA A 110 2.47 8.72 2.72
N SER A 111 1.17 8.85 2.58
CA SER A 111 0.39 8.26 1.50
C SER A 111 -0.56 9.29 0.91
N CYS A 112 -0.80 9.21 -0.40
CA CYS A 112 -1.83 9.97 -1.08
C CYS A 112 -3.07 9.09 -1.24
N VAL A 113 -4.25 9.62 -0.91
CA VAL A 113 -5.54 8.92 -1.05
C VAL A 113 -6.39 9.72 -2.02
N VAL A 114 -6.79 9.07 -3.10
CA VAL A 114 -7.63 9.63 -4.16
C VAL A 114 -9.04 9.11 -3.96
N TYR A 115 -9.99 9.99 -3.73
CA TYR A 115 -11.41 9.69 -3.61
C TYR A 115 -12.11 9.94 -4.92
N THR A 116 -12.88 8.97 -5.37
CA THR A 116 -13.53 9.03 -6.68
C THR A 116 -15.05 8.96 -6.55
N ALA A 117 -15.75 9.58 -7.51
CA ALA A 117 -17.19 9.42 -7.66
C ALA A 117 -17.50 8.00 -8.14
N GLY A 118 -17.99 7.15 -7.25
CA GLY A 118 -18.31 5.75 -7.60
C GLY A 118 -18.81 4.94 -6.42
N SER A 119 -19.00 3.63 -6.63
CA SER A 119 -19.42 2.67 -5.62
C SER A 119 -18.35 2.48 -4.53
N ARG A 120 -18.76 1.94 -3.37
CA ARG A 120 -17.87 1.67 -2.22
C ARG A 120 -16.59 0.94 -2.65
N GLY A 121 -15.43 1.50 -2.28
CA GLY A 121 -14.11 0.92 -2.59
C GLY A 121 -13.45 1.46 -3.85
N ALA A 122 -14.00 2.51 -4.46
CA ALA A 122 -13.38 3.23 -5.59
C ALA A 122 -12.20 4.13 -5.15
N ASP A 123 -11.98 4.28 -3.85
CA ASP A 123 -10.87 5.07 -3.31
C ASP A 123 -9.53 4.35 -3.55
N VAL A 124 -8.56 5.09 -4.03
CA VAL A 124 -7.23 4.58 -4.35
C VAL A 124 -6.20 5.19 -3.43
N ARG A 125 -5.37 4.34 -2.83
CA ARG A 125 -4.26 4.78 -1.96
C ARG A 125 -2.92 4.49 -2.61
N ILE A 126 -2.09 5.53 -2.72
CA ILE A 126 -0.69 5.47 -3.14
C ILE A 126 0.17 5.58 -1.87
N PRO A 127 0.72 4.48 -1.34
CA PRO A 127 1.52 4.48 -0.12
C PRO A 127 3.00 4.80 -0.42
N GLY A 128 3.79 4.98 0.65
CA GLY A 128 5.25 5.03 0.55
C GLY A 128 5.78 6.23 -0.24
N LEU A 129 5.17 7.37 -0.07
CA LEU A 129 5.66 8.67 -0.56
C LEU A 129 6.41 9.38 0.57
N THR A 130 7.30 10.32 0.22
CA THR A 130 7.77 11.31 1.18
C THR A 130 6.65 12.29 1.51
N PRO A 131 6.68 13.01 2.66
CA PRO A 131 5.67 14.00 2.99
C PRO A 131 5.51 15.06 1.91
N ASP A 132 6.63 15.58 1.37
CA ASP A 132 6.63 16.57 0.30
C ASP A 132 6.09 15.95 -0.99
N GLY A 133 6.57 14.76 -1.38
CA GLY A 133 6.07 14.04 -2.56
C GLY A 133 4.58 13.71 -2.50
N ALA A 134 4.02 13.44 -1.31
CA ALA A 134 2.57 13.25 -1.15
C ALA A 134 1.79 14.56 -1.31
N SER A 135 2.37 15.68 -0.88
CA SER A 135 1.77 17.01 -1.05
C SER A 135 1.83 17.46 -2.50
N ASP A 136 2.98 17.28 -3.15
CA ASP A 136 3.17 17.61 -4.57
C ASP A 136 2.23 16.80 -5.46
N LEU A 137 2.15 15.49 -5.20
CA LEU A 137 1.25 14.58 -5.91
C LEU A 137 -0.22 15.00 -5.73
N ARG A 138 -0.63 15.35 -4.50
CA ARG A 138 -1.98 15.84 -4.23
C ARG A 138 -2.30 17.09 -5.05
N GLU A 139 -1.38 18.05 -5.10
CA GLU A 139 -1.58 19.29 -5.84
C GLU A 139 -1.56 19.08 -7.36
N GLU A 140 -0.70 18.20 -7.84
CA GLU A 140 -0.67 17.81 -9.25
C GLU A 140 -1.99 17.18 -9.69
N LEU A 141 -2.48 16.19 -8.93
CA LEU A 141 -3.75 15.52 -9.22
C LEU A 141 -4.94 16.48 -9.17
N LYS A 142 -4.94 17.41 -8.19
CA LYS A 142 -5.97 18.45 -8.12
C LYS A 142 -5.97 19.35 -9.36
N ARG A 143 -4.80 19.78 -9.82
CA ARG A 143 -4.69 20.61 -11.04
C ARG A 143 -5.16 19.87 -12.29
N LEU A 144 -4.77 18.60 -12.42
CA LEU A 144 -5.15 17.76 -13.56
C LEU A 144 -6.66 17.48 -13.56
N ALA A 145 -7.24 17.18 -12.40
CA ALA A 145 -8.68 16.96 -12.26
C ALA A 145 -9.50 18.20 -12.66
N ILE A 146 -9.07 19.41 -12.24
CA ILE A 146 -9.74 20.67 -12.62
C ILE A 146 -9.65 20.92 -14.12
N ARG A 147 -8.53 20.60 -14.77
CA ARG A 147 -8.39 20.74 -16.23
C ARG A 147 -9.31 19.78 -16.97
N ALA A 148 -9.31 18.51 -16.56
CA ALA A 148 -10.14 17.49 -17.18
C ALA A 148 -11.64 17.82 -17.08
N ASP A 149 -12.10 18.37 -15.95
CA ASP A 149 -13.48 18.83 -15.75
C ASP A 149 -13.85 20.02 -16.66
N GLY A 150 -12.88 20.93 -16.89
CA GLY A 150 -13.07 22.07 -17.76
C GLY A 150 -13.05 21.74 -19.27
N GLU A 151 -12.35 20.69 -19.70
CA GLU A 151 -12.32 20.23 -21.09
C GLU A 151 -13.59 19.45 -21.48
N ASP A 152 -14.20 18.73 -20.54
CA ASP A 152 -15.47 18.02 -20.77
C ASP A 152 -16.70 18.97 -20.77
N ALA A 153 -16.53 20.22 -20.38
CA ALA A 153 -17.61 21.22 -20.29
C ALA A 153 -17.76 22.07 -21.59
N VAL A 154 -16.98 21.81 -22.63
CA VAL A 154 -17.03 22.47 -23.96
C VAL A 154 -17.48 21.46 -25.00
#